data_4948273f93825036a9e70085dfaa1d96
#
_entry.id   4948273f93825036a9e70085dfaa1d96
#
_cell.length_a   1.000
_cell.length_b   1.000
_cell.length_c   1.000
_cell.angle_alpha   90.00
_cell.angle_beta   90.00
_cell.angle_gamma   90.00
#
_symmetry.space_group_name_H-M   'P 1'
#
loop_
_entity.id
_entity.type
_entity.pdbx_description
1 polymer ?
#
loop_
_entity_poly.entity_id
_entity_poly.type
_entity_poly.pdbx_seq_one_letter_code
_entity_poly.pdbx_strand_id
1 'polypeptide(L)'
;KNLAPAGVTFVIVKNDAVGKVSRYIPTMLNYQTHIDGGSMFNTPPVVPIYAALLTLRWIKAQGGVKEMERRAIEKADMLYAEIDRNKMFVGTAAKEDRSRMNICFVMAPEYKDLEADFLKFATEKGMVGIKGHRSVGGFRASCYNAMPKESVQALIDCMQEFEKLH
;
A
#
# COMPACT_ATOMS: atom_id res chain seq x y z
N LYS A 1 -6.92 -2.08 2.16
CA LYS A 1 -6.88 -2.43 0.73
C LYS A 1 -6.02 -3.68 0.45
N ASN A 2 -5.04 -3.99 1.31
CA ASN A 2 -4.12 -5.12 1.09
C ASN A 2 -4.73 -6.48 1.49
N LEU A 3 -5.76 -6.50 2.33
CA LEU A 3 -6.46 -7.72 2.76
C LEU A 3 -7.89 -7.80 2.27
N ALA A 4 -8.60 -6.66 2.20
CA ALA A 4 -10.01 -6.64 1.83
C ALA A 4 -10.45 -5.26 1.32
N PRO A 5 -11.63 -5.15 0.67
CA PRO A 5 -12.27 -3.87 0.41
C PRO A 5 -12.64 -3.16 1.71
N ALA A 6 -12.99 -1.87 1.61
CA ALA A 6 -13.43 -1.07 2.75
C ALA A 6 -14.66 -1.73 3.44
N GLY A 7 -14.74 -1.57 4.78
CA GLY A 7 -15.88 -2.04 5.56
C GLY A 7 -15.52 -3.05 6.68
N VAL A 8 -14.35 -3.70 6.63
CA VAL A 8 -13.86 -4.53 7.72
C VAL A 8 -12.64 -3.89 8.37
N THR A 9 -12.58 -3.93 9.69
CA THR A 9 -11.44 -3.46 10.49
C THR A 9 -11.00 -4.57 11.43
N PHE A 10 -9.72 -4.92 11.40
CA PHE A 10 -9.13 -5.84 12.37
C PHE A 10 -8.56 -5.03 13.52
N VAL A 11 -8.99 -5.34 14.73
CA VAL A 11 -8.48 -4.73 15.97
C VAL A 11 -7.77 -5.80 16.78
N ILE A 12 -6.50 -5.56 17.07
CA ILE A 12 -5.69 -6.43 17.93
C ILE A 12 -5.36 -5.64 19.19
N VAL A 13 -5.80 -6.13 20.33
CA VAL A 13 -5.60 -5.48 21.63
C VAL A 13 -5.07 -6.49 22.63
N LYS A 14 -4.14 -6.07 23.49
CA LYS A 14 -3.67 -6.92 24.61
C LYS A 14 -4.80 -7.12 25.62
N ASN A 15 -4.98 -8.35 26.07
CA ASN A 15 -6.03 -8.68 27.04
C ASN A 15 -5.96 -7.83 28.32
N ASP A 16 -4.75 -7.55 28.78
CA ASP A 16 -4.50 -6.74 29.97
C ASP A 16 -4.68 -5.22 29.76
N ALA A 17 -4.92 -4.76 28.55
CA ALA A 17 -5.21 -3.36 28.24
C ALA A 17 -6.72 -3.05 28.31
N VAL A 18 -7.58 -4.06 28.26
CA VAL A 18 -9.03 -3.89 28.29
C VAL A 18 -9.51 -3.65 29.73
N GLY A 19 -10.49 -2.75 29.92
CA GLY A 19 -11.12 -2.49 31.22
C GLY A 19 -10.33 -1.63 32.20
N LYS A 20 -9.18 -1.06 31.78
CA LYS A 20 -8.32 -0.25 32.70
C LYS A 20 -8.63 1.24 32.70
N VAL A 21 -9.61 1.68 31.95
CA VAL A 21 -9.96 3.11 31.85
C VAL A 21 -11.10 3.39 32.82
N SER A 22 -10.90 4.32 33.76
CA SER A 22 -11.88 4.70 34.79
C SER A 22 -12.97 5.66 34.29
N ARG A 23 -12.74 6.38 33.19
CA ARG A 23 -13.74 7.29 32.64
C ARG A 23 -14.86 6.52 31.91
N TYR A 24 -16.03 7.15 31.80
CA TYR A 24 -17.11 6.62 30.98
C TYR A 24 -16.68 6.45 29.54
N ILE A 25 -16.94 5.28 28.97
CA ILE A 25 -16.72 4.98 27.57
C ILE A 25 -18.06 4.63 26.94
N PRO A 26 -18.52 5.33 25.88
CA PRO A 26 -19.73 4.94 25.16
C PRO A 26 -19.64 3.49 24.66
N THR A 27 -20.76 2.78 24.65
CA THR A 27 -20.84 1.35 24.34
C THR A 27 -20.08 0.96 23.08
N MET A 28 -20.26 1.72 21.99
CA MET A 28 -19.61 1.42 20.69
C MET A 28 -18.11 1.69 20.65
N LEU A 29 -17.57 2.46 21.59
CA LEU A 29 -16.14 2.74 21.73
C LEU A 29 -15.46 1.84 22.75
N ASN A 30 -16.20 0.97 23.42
CA ASN A 30 -15.70 0.03 24.40
C ASN A 30 -15.39 -1.31 23.75
N TYR A 31 -14.12 -1.68 23.68
CA TYR A 31 -13.70 -2.96 23.10
C TYR A 31 -14.31 -4.17 23.79
N GLN A 32 -14.58 -4.09 25.10
CA GLN A 32 -15.22 -5.20 25.82
C GLN A 32 -16.59 -5.56 25.20
N THR A 33 -17.39 -4.57 24.82
CA THR A 33 -18.67 -4.78 24.13
C THR A 33 -18.53 -5.65 22.87
N HIS A 34 -17.50 -5.41 22.09
CA HIS A 34 -17.22 -6.15 20.85
C HIS A 34 -16.65 -7.54 21.13
N ILE A 35 -15.83 -7.68 22.16
CA ILE A 35 -15.29 -8.97 22.61
C ILE A 35 -16.42 -9.88 23.08
N ASP A 36 -17.29 -9.39 23.97
CA ASP A 36 -18.42 -10.15 24.52
C ASP A 36 -19.43 -10.54 23.45
N GLY A 37 -19.61 -9.66 22.45
CA GLY A 37 -20.44 -9.92 21.28
C GLY A 37 -19.78 -10.78 20.19
N GLY A 38 -18.58 -11.32 20.42
CA GLY A 38 -17.86 -12.09 19.39
C GLY A 38 -17.65 -11.34 18.08
N SER A 39 -17.39 -10.04 18.16
CA SER A 39 -17.30 -9.10 17.03
C SER A 39 -18.61 -8.89 16.24
N MET A 40 -19.74 -9.37 16.77
CA MET A 40 -21.07 -9.29 16.13
C MET A 40 -22.09 -8.55 17.00
N PHE A 41 -21.65 -7.60 17.81
CA PHE A 41 -22.57 -6.75 18.59
C PHE A 41 -23.56 -6.01 17.68
N ASN A 42 -23.12 -5.58 16.49
CA ASN A 42 -23.97 -5.14 15.40
C ASN A 42 -23.83 -6.08 14.21
N THR A 43 -24.72 -5.99 13.22
CA THR A 43 -24.64 -6.75 11.97
C THR A 43 -23.28 -6.56 11.31
N PRO A 44 -22.49 -7.63 11.10
CA PRO A 44 -21.16 -7.52 10.54
C PRO A 44 -21.18 -7.28 9.03
N PRO A 45 -20.16 -6.64 8.46
CA PRO A 45 -20.04 -6.44 7.01
C PRO A 45 -19.57 -7.76 6.34
N VAL A 46 -20.52 -8.64 6.03
CA VAL A 46 -20.27 -10.02 5.59
C VAL A 46 -19.36 -10.11 4.38
N VAL A 47 -19.60 -9.31 3.33
CA VAL A 47 -18.82 -9.37 2.07
C VAL A 47 -17.36 -8.98 2.29
N PRO A 48 -17.00 -7.87 2.96
CA PRO A 48 -15.61 -7.56 3.26
C PRO A 48 -14.93 -8.60 4.15
N ILE A 49 -15.65 -9.19 5.12
CA ILE A 49 -15.11 -10.26 5.98
C ILE A 49 -14.80 -11.50 5.14
N TYR A 50 -15.70 -11.89 4.24
CA TYR A 50 -15.50 -13.02 3.37
C TYR A 50 -14.33 -12.80 2.41
N ALA A 51 -14.21 -11.61 1.81
CA ALA A 51 -13.07 -11.24 0.99
C ALA A 51 -11.75 -11.31 1.77
N ALA A 52 -11.74 -10.82 3.01
CA ALA A 52 -10.58 -10.93 3.89
C ALA A 52 -10.20 -12.40 4.17
N LEU A 53 -11.18 -13.26 4.45
CA LEU A 53 -10.96 -14.70 4.65
C LEU A 53 -10.29 -15.34 3.43
N LEU A 54 -10.79 -15.06 2.23
CA LEU A 54 -10.22 -15.60 0.99
C LEU A 54 -8.79 -15.11 0.77
N THR A 55 -8.53 -13.81 1.00
CA THR A 55 -7.18 -13.25 0.89
C THR A 55 -6.22 -13.87 1.90
N LEU A 56 -6.63 -14.06 3.15
CA LEU A 56 -5.80 -14.68 4.18
C LEU A 56 -5.50 -16.16 3.85
N ARG A 57 -6.48 -16.91 3.30
CA ARG A 57 -6.26 -18.28 2.82
C ARG A 57 -5.26 -18.30 1.65
N TRP A 58 -5.38 -17.37 0.72
CA TRP A 58 -4.43 -17.22 -0.37
C TRP A 58 -3.02 -16.90 0.14
N ILE A 59 -2.86 -15.94 1.05
CA ILE A 59 -1.56 -15.61 1.67
C ILE A 59 -0.95 -16.85 2.32
N LYS A 60 -1.75 -17.61 3.07
CA LYS A 60 -1.29 -18.85 3.72
C LYS A 60 -0.81 -19.87 2.70
N ALA A 61 -1.54 -20.06 1.61
CA ALA A 61 -1.18 -20.98 0.52
C ALA A 61 0.07 -20.54 -0.25
N GLN A 62 0.36 -19.23 -0.28
CA GLN A 62 1.56 -18.68 -0.93
C GLN A 62 2.84 -18.77 -0.06
N GLY A 63 2.78 -19.32 1.15
CA GLY A 63 3.93 -19.41 2.06
C GLY A 63 3.86 -18.47 3.27
N GLY A 64 2.71 -17.79 3.45
CA GLY A 64 2.43 -16.96 4.63
C GLY A 64 3.15 -15.61 4.64
N VAL A 65 3.24 -15.02 5.83
CA VAL A 65 3.76 -13.65 6.02
C VAL A 65 5.21 -13.50 5.56
N LYS A 66 6.06 -14.50 5.83
CA LYS A 66 7.48 -14.47 5.44
C LYS A 66 7.66 -14.36 3.91
N GLU A 67 6.84 -15.10 3.17
CA GLU A 67 6.90 -15.03 1.70
C GLU A 67 6.34 -13.70 1.19
N MET A 68 5.28 -13.17 1.79
CA MET A 68 4.77 -11.83 1.45
C MET A 68 5.82 -10.74 1.73
N GLU A 69 6.53 -10.83 2.85
CA GLU A 69 7.63 -9.92 3.17
C GLU A 69 8.76 -10.01 2.13
N ARG A 70 9.20 -11.21 1.79
CA ARG A 70 10.25 -11.42 0.77
C ARG A 70 9.85 -10.78 -0.56
N ARG A 71 8.61 -11.02 -1.03
CA ARG A 71 8.08 -10.42 -2.27
C ARG A 71 7.96 -8.89 -2.17
N ALA A 72 7.59 -8.36 -1.02
CA ALA A 72 7.49 -6.92 -0.81
C ALA A 72 8.88 -6.25 -0.87
N ILE A 73 9.88 -6.85 -0.23
CA ILE A 73 11.28 -6.40 -0.27
C ILE A 73 11.77 -6.40 -1.73
N GLU A 74 11.64 -7.52 -2.43
CA GLU A 74 12.09 -7.66 -3.82
C GLU A 74 11.49 -6.58 -4.73
N LYS A 75 10.18 -6.36 -4.67
CA LYS A 75 9.49 -5.33 -5.46
C LYS A 75 9.94 -3.91 -5.11
N ALA A 76 10.09 -3.63 -3.81
CA ALA A 76 10.51 -2.32 -3.34
C ALA A 76 11.95 -2.01 -3.76
N ASP A 77 12.87 -2.96 -3.56
CA ASP A 77 14.28 -2.79 -3.91
C ASP A 77 14.46 -2.53 -5.41
N MET A 78 13.75 -3.25 -6.27
CA MET A 78 13.78 -3.02 -7.71
C MET A 78 13.37 -1.59 -8.07
N LEU A 79 12.24 -1.12 -7.56
CA LEU A 79 11.72 0.20 -7.92
C LEU A 79 12.55 1.33 -7.30
N TYR A 80 13.00 1.18 -6.05
CA TYR A 80 13.87 2.19 -5.44
C TYR A 80 15.25 2.24 -6.10
N ALA A 81 15.79 1.11 -6.56
CA ALA A 81 17.03 1.11 -7.34
C ALA A 81 16.87 1.93 -8.62
N GLU A 82 15.74 1.81 -9.31
CA GLU A 82 15.47 2.63 -10.49
C GLU A 82 15.28 4.12 -10.13
N ILE A 83 14.51 4.44 -9.09
CA ILE A 83 14.31 5.83 -8.65
C ILE A 83 15.65 6.49 -8.28
N ASP A 84 16.54 5.75 -7.58
CA ASP A 84 17.83 6.27 -7.16
C ASP A 84 18.85 6.39 -8.33
N ARG A 85 18.68 5.60 -9.39
CA ARG A 85 19.50 5.63 -10.61
C ARG A 85 19.08 6.72 -11.58
N ASN A 86 17.76 6.87 -11.76
CA ASN A 86 17.18 7.68 -12.81
C ASN A 86 17.29 9.17 -12.46
N LYS A 87 17.89 9.96 -13.36
CA LYS A 87 18.11 11.41 -13.14
C LYS A 87 16.83 12.23 -13.03
N MET A 88 15.69 11.72 -13.56
CA MET A 88 14.44 12.45 -13.64
C MET A 88 13.56 12.30 -12.39
N PHE A 89 13.84 11.32 -11.52
CA PHE A 89 12.98 10.99 -10.38
C PHE A 89 13.72 11.06 -9.05
N VAL A 90 12.99 11.42 -7.99
CA VAL A 90 13.52 11.50 -6.62
C VAL A 90 12.53 10.85 -5.65
N GLY A 91 13.03 9.96 -4.78
CA GLY A 91 12.25 9.40 -3.68
C GLY A 91 11.94 10.45 -2.62
N THR A 92 10.71 10.44 -2.09
CA THR A 92 10.24 11.45 -1.13
C THR A 92 10.57 11.10 0.32
N ALA A 93 10.94 9.86 0.63
CA ALA A 93 11.30 9.39 1.97
C ALA A 93 12.80 9.16 2.10
N ALA A 94 13.35 9.43 3.30
CA ALA A 94 14.71 9.02 3.64
C ALA A 94 14.88 7.50 3.45
N LYS A 95 16.07 7.03 3.11
CA LYS A 95 16.30 5.62 2.71
C LYS A 95 15.87 4.64 3.80
N GLU A 96 16.14 4.96 5.05
CA GLU A 96 15.79 4.18 6.24
C GLU A 96 14.28 4.09 6.51
N ASP A 97 13.51 5.08 6.03
CA ASP A 97 12.06 5.20 6.26
C ASP A 97 11.22 4.80 5.04
N ARG A 98 11.84 4.25 4.01
CA ARG A 98 11.17 3.87 2.77
C ARG A 98 10.16 2.76 2.97
N SER A 99 8.92 2.99 2.52
CA SER A 99 7.87 1.98 2.53
C SER A 99 8.14 0.88 1.50
N ARG A 100 7.97 -0.38 1.91
CA ARG A 100 8.00 -1.54 0.99
C ARG A 100 6.68 -1.78 0.25
N MET A 101 5.66 -0.96 0.53
CA MET A 101 4.31 -1.14 -0.01
C MET A 101 3.86 0.03 -0.89
N ASN A 102 3.94 1.26 -0.36
CA ASN A 102 3.57 2.48 -1.08
C ASN A 102 4.83 3.28 -1.38
N ILE A 103 5.33 3.13 -2.59
CA ILE A 103 6.56 3.78 -3.04
C ILE A 103 6.19 5.14 -3.63
N CYS A 104 6.58 6.20 -2.94
CA CYS A 104 6.31 7.58 -3.35
C CYS A 104 7.56 8.23 -3.92
N PHE A 105 7.40 8.92 -5.04
CA PHE A 105 8.47 9.63 -5.73
C PHE A 105 7.92 10.84 -6.50
N VAL A 106 8.78 11.76 -6.86
CA VAL A 106 8.46 12.99 -7.61
C VAL A 106 9.42 13.16 -8.76
N MET A 107 9.11 14.06 -9.69
CA MET A 107 10.12 14.51 -10.66
C MET A 107 11.24 15.27 -9.94
N ALA A 108 12.47 15.10 -10.38
CA ALA A 108 13.58 15.94 -9.95
C ALA A 108 13.31 17.41 -10.34
N PRO A 109 13.84 18.39 -9.58
CA PRO A 109 13.51 19.81 -9.79
C PRO A 109 13.66 20.29 -11.23
N GLU A 110 14.68 19.81 -11.93
CA GLU A 110 15.01 20.16 -13.31
C GLU A 110 13.99 19.63 -14.33
N TYR A 111 13.23 18.59 -13.96
CA TYR A 111 12.25 17.91 -14.81
C TYR A 111 10.81 18.11 -14.33
N LYS A 112 10.56 19.01 -13.39
CA LYS A 112 9.27 19.18 -12.71
C LYS A 112 8.13 19.45 -13.70
N ASP A 113 8.40 20.19 -14.76
CA ASP A 113 7.40 20.54 -15.79
C ASP A 113 6.93 19.33 -16.60
N LEU A 114 7.66 18.21 -16.58
CA LEU A 114 7.33 16.95 -17.26
C LEU A 114 6.42 16.02 -16.45
N GLU A 115 5.98 16.41 -15.23
CA GLU A 115 5.15 15.56 -14.38
C GLU A 115 3.85 15.10 -15.07
N ALA A 116 3.17 16.03 -15.76
CA ALA A 116 1.95 15.73 -16.48
C ALA A 116 2.21 14.83 -17.71
N ASP A 117 3.31 15.03 -18.40
CA ASP A 117 3.69 14.24 -19.57
C ASP A 117 4.05 12.81 -19.17
N PHE A 118 4.79 12.62 -18.08
CA PHE A 118 5.05 11.28 -17.55
C PHE A 118 3.76 10.56 -17.11
N LEU A 119 2.83 11.24 -16.45
CA LEU A 119 1.54 10.66 -16.07
C LEU A 119 0.74 10.19 -17.29
N LYS A 120 0.72 11.00 -18.35
CA LYS A 120 0.07 10.64 -19.62
C LYS A 120 0.76 9.44 -20.26
N PHE A 121 2.08 9.48 -20.39
CA PHE A 121 2.90 8.41 -20.96
C PHE A 121 2.71 7.08 -20.23
N ALA A 122 2.75 7.08 -18.89
CA ALA A 122 2.51 5.90 -18.08
C ALA A 122 1.08 5.37 -18.23
N THR A 123 0.08 6.26 -18.32
CA THR A 123 -1.32 5.87 -18.53
C THR A 123 -1.52 5.20 -19.89
N GLU A 124 -0.92 5.71 -20.95
CA GLU A 124 -0.96 5.13 -22.30
C GLU A 124 -0.33 3.72 -22.33
N LYS A 125 0.62 3.45 -21.43
CA LYS A 125 1.22 2.12 -21.21
C LYS A 125 0.42 1.23 -20.23
N GLY A 126 -0.79 1.65 -19.84
CA GLY A 126 -1.69 0.86 -18.99
C GLY A 126 -1.44 1.00 -17.48
N MET A 127 -0.62 1.95 -17.04
CA MET A 127 -0.32 2.17 -15.62
C MET A 127 -1.35 3.08 -14.98
N VAL A 128 -2.46 2.49 -14.53
CA VAL A 128 -3.58 3.22 -13.91
C VAL A 128 -3.30 3.47 -12.43
N GLY A 129 -3.59 4.71 -11.96
CA GLY A 129 -3.53 5.05 -10.54
C GLY A 129 -2.15 5.36 -9.97
N ILE A 130 -1.17 5.65 -10.84
CA ILE A 130 0.19 6.01 -10.42
C ILE A 130 0.30 7.44 -9.87
N LYS A 131 -0.69 8.30 -10.12
CA LYS A 131 -0.72 9.68 -9.58
C LYS A 131 -0.67 9.67 -8.06
N GLY A 132 0.19 10.51 -7.50
CA GLY A 132 0.37 10.68 -6.06
C GLY A 132 -0.86 11.23 -5.34
N HIS A 133 -0.78 11.32 -4.02
CA HIS A 133 -1.89 11.86 -3.23
C HIS A 133 -2.07 13.36 -3.52
N ARG A 134 -3.31 13.80 -3.63
CA ARG A 134 -3.67 15.21 -3.97
C ARG A 134 -3.03 16.29 -3.09
N SER A 135 -2.65 15.94 -1.84
CA SER A 135 -2.00 16.88 -0.91
C SER A 135 -0.48 16.91 -1.05
N VAL A 136 0.13 15.93 -1.73
CA VAL A 136 1.59 15.78 -1.84
C VAL A 136 2.06 15.94 -3.29
N GLY A 137 1.22 15.55 -4.26
CA GLY A 137 1.59 15.52 -5.68
C GLY A 137 2.45 14.32 -6.04
N GLY A 138 3.14 14.43 -7.17
CA GLY A 138 4.05 13.41 -7.67
C GLY A 138 3.40 12.08 -7.99
N PHE A 139 4.08 11.00 -7.70
CA PHE A 139 3.70 9.64 -8.07
C PHE A 139 3.69 8.71 -6.85
N ARG A 140 2.87 7.66 -6.94
CA ARG A 140 2.80 6.61 -5.92
C ARG A 140 2.53 5.25 -6.55
N ALA A 141 3.48 4.36 -6.47
CA ALA A 141 3.29 2.95 -6.82
C ALA A 141 2.79 2.17 -5.59
N SER A 142 1.59 1.58 -5.68
CA SER A 142 1.01 0.76 -4.61
C SER A 142 1.29 -0.71 -4.88
N CYS A 143 2.44 -1.21 -4.38
CA CYS A 143 2.95 -2.57 -4.62
C CYS A 143 2.34 -3.59 -3.65
N TYR A 144 1.00 -3.70 -3.61
CA TYR A 144 0.29 -4.64 -2.73
C TYR A 144 0.73 -6.10 -2.90
N ASN A 145 0.36 -6.95 -1.92
CA ASN A 145 0.76 -8.37 -1.91
C ASN A 145 0.43 -9.10 -3.20
N ALA A 146 -0.74 -8.84 -3.78
CA ALA A 146 -1.19 -9.47 -5.02
C ALA A 146 -0.59 -8.84 -6.30
N MET A 147 0.12 -7.70 -6.19
CA MET A 147 0.79 -7.08 -7.33
C MET A 147 1.97 -7.95 -7.78
N PRO A 148 1.99 -8.48 -9.00
CA PRO A 148 3.11 -9.28 -9.49
C PRO A 148 4.35 -8.41 -9.71
N LYS A 149 5.52 -9.05 -9.62
CA LYS A 149 6.82 -8.41 -9.83
C LYS A 149 6.94 -7.80 -11.24
N GLU A 150 6.37 -8.46 -12.22
CA GLU A 150 6.35 -8.05 -13.63
C GLU A 150 5.67 -6.69 -13.83
N SER A 151 4.65 -6.38 -13.02
CA SER A 151 4.00 -5.05 -13.06
C SER A 151 4.92 -3.95 -12.53
N VAL A 152 5.77 -4.27 -11.56
CA VAL A 152 6.78 -3.32 -11.07
C VAL A 152 7.88 -3.13 -12.13
N GLN A 153 8.30 -4.22 -12.79
CA GLN A 153 9.26 -4.14 -13.88
C GLN A 153 8.71 -3.28 -15.04
N ALA A 154 7.45 -3.44 -15.40
CA ALA A 154 6.83 -2.62 -16.44
C ALA A 154 6.86 -1.11 -16.10
N LEU A 155 6.70 -0.74 -14.83
CA LEU A 155 6.86 0.67 -14.41
C LEU A 155 8.33 1.12 -14.54
N ILE A 156 9.29 0.29 -14.16
CA ILE A 156 10.72 0.57 -14.32
C ILE A 156 11.06 0.79 -15.80
N ASP A 157 10.61 -0.10 -16.68
CA ASP A 157 10.83 0.01 -18.12
C ASP A 157 10.21 1.30 -18.68
N CYS A 158 9.03 1.68 -18.20
CA CYS A 158 8.36 2.93 -18.54
C CYS A 158 9.19 4.16 -18.10
N MET A 159 9.73 4.16 -16.89
CA MET A 159 10.59 5.24 -16.38
C MET A 159 11.87 5.38 -17.20
N GLN A 160 12.51 4.26 -17.54
CA GLN A 160 13.73 4.24 -18.36
C GLN A 160 13.48 4.69 -19.79
N GLU A 161 12.35 4.31 -20.37
CA GLU A 161 11.98 4.75 -21.72
C GLU A 161 11.69 6.25 -21.73
N PHE A 162 10.96 6.76 -20.74
CA PHE A 162 10.69 8.18 -20.60
C PHE A 162 12.00 8.99 -20.46
N GLU A 163 12.95 8.49 -19.64
CA GLU A 163 14.28 9.11 -19.49
C GLU A 163 15.05 9.20 -20.81
N LYS A 164 14.91 8.21 -21.71
CA LYS A 164 15.60 8.21 -23.00
C LYS A 164 15.00 9.20 -24.01
N LEU A 165 13.74 9.56 -23.81
CA LEU A 165 13.03 10.49 -24.70
C LEU A 165 13.27 11.95 -24.35
N HIS A 166 13.80 12.23 -23.15
CA HIS A 166 14.04 13.56 -22.60
C HIS A 166 15.46 13.70 -22.07
#